data_82fbe9b19cb95b15b64f51bcf631e586
#
_entry.id   82fbe9b19cb95b15b64f51bcf631e586
#
_cell.length_a   1.000
_cell.length_b   1.000
_cell.length_c   1.000
_cell.angle_alpha   90.00
_cell.angle_beta   90.00
_cell.angle_gamma   90.00
#
_symmetry.space_group_name_H-M   'P 1'
#
loop_
_entity.id
_entity.type
_entity.pdbx_description
1 polymer ?
#
loop_
_entity_poly.entity_id
_entity_poly.type
_entity_poly.pdbx_seq_one_letter_code
_entity_poly.pdbx_strand_id
1 'polypeptide(L)'
;IDVREDGFDVDVSVDPAQRDWFDLNVRLRLGRVTISVREALEAIANGQDYVEVEGTWVRLDGERIRSLATLLEEARTLAGWDGEGLRITPMQVGVVDLFASASDHVSISDAWRTRIAPLRDGSADRGVPPVPSLSSILRPYQRRGHAWLTARLSGGIGGILADDMGLGKT
;
A
#
# COMPACT_ATOMS: atom_id res chain seq x y z
N ILE A 1 35.50 11.19 -12.26
CA ILE A 1 34.57 10.49 -11.36
C ILE A 1 33.52 11.52 -11.02
N ASP A 2 32.31 11.30 -11.47
CA ASP A 2 31.16 12.18 -11.17
C ASP A 2 30.62 11.78 -9.81
N VAL A 3 30.74 12.65 -8.80
CA VAL A 3 30.25 12.43 -7.43
C VAL A 3 29.14 13.42 -7.18
N ARG A 4 27.94 12.94 -6.87
CA ARG A 4 26.82 13.80 -6.51
C ARG A 4 26.57 13.77 -5.02
N GLU A 5 26.60 14.93 -4.39
CA GLU A 5 26.34 15.14 -2.97
C GLU A 5 24.88 15.61 -2.71
N ASP A 6 24.16 16.01 -3.77
CA ASP A 6 22.75 16.38 -3.66
C ASP A 6 21.95 15.14 -3.25
N GLY A 7 21.10 15.28 -2.25
CA GLY A 7 20.28 14.19 -1.74
C GLY A 7 19.50 13.45 -2.84
N PHE A 8 18.86 12.37 -2.50
CA PHE A 8 18.00 11.60 -3.41
C PHE A 8 16.52 11.86 -3.12
N ASP A 9 15.70 11.76 -4.16
CA ASP A 9 14.24 11.70 -4.01
C ASP A 9 13.81 10.24 -3.81
N VAL A 10 12.75 10.06 -3.05
CA VAL A 10 12.10 8.77 -2.87
C VAL A 10 10.87 8.72 -3.77
N ASP A 11 10.89 7.83 -4.73
CA ASP A 11 9.79 7.59 -5.65
C ASP A 11 9.04 6.31 -5.22
N VAL A 12 7.73 6.42 -5.07
CA VAL A 12 6.86 5.30 -4.75
C VAL A 12 5.87 5.10 -5.90
N SER A 13 5.74 3.88 -6.41
CA SER A 13 4.71 3.53 -7.36
C SER A 13 3.90 2.32 -6.92
N VAL A 14 2.60 2.34 -7.24
CA VAL A 14 1.68 1.23 -7.04
C VAL A 14 1.05 0.86 -8.37
N ASP A 15 1.45 -0.28 -8.90
CA ASP A 15 1.07 -0.76 -10.22
C ASP A 15 0.25 -2.06 -10.14
N PRO A 16 -0.69 -2.29 -11.07
CA PRO A 16 -1.40 -3.55 -11.13
C PRO A 16 -0.44 -4.72 -11.39
N ALA A 17 -0.56 -5.77 -10.60
CA ALA A 17 0.09 -7.06 -10.82
C ALA A 17 -0.93 -8.08 -11.34
N GLN A 18 -0.89 -9.32 -10.84
CA GLN A 18 -1.84 -10.37 -11.25
C GLN A 18 -3.10 -10.37 -10.38
N ARG A 19 -4.27 -10.36 -11.00
CA ARG A 19 -5.60 -10.43 -10.36
C ARG A 19 -5.80 -9.34 -9.30
N ASP A 20 -5.78 -9.72 -8.01
CA ASP A 20 -6.06 -8.84 -6.87
C ASP A 20 -4.79 -8.34 -6.18
N TRP A 21 -3.63 -8.53 -6.81
CA TRP A 21 -2.34 -8.10 -6.31
C TRP A 21 -1.87 -6.84 -7.02
N PHE A 22 -1.09 -6.04 -6.29
CA PHE A 22 -0.43 -4.84 -6.79
C PHE A 22 1.03 -4.88 -6.35
N ASP A 23 1.90 -4.35 -7.18
CA ASP A 23 3.32 -4.19 -6.89
C ASP A 23 3.54 -2.78 -6.33
N LEU A 24 4.01 -2.71 -5.09
CA LEU A 24 4.48 -1.48 -4.46
C LEU A 24 5.99 -1.41 -4.64
N ASN A 25 6.44 -0.50 -5.48
CA ASN A 25 7.84 -0.25 -5.75
C ASN A 25 8.31 1.01 -5.04
N VAL A 26 9.46 0.91 -4.36
CA VAL A 26 10.13 2.04 -3.74
C VAL A 26 11.51 2.18 -4.36
N ARG A 27 11.80 3.33 -4.94
CA ARG A 27 13.05 3.62 -5.65
C ARG A 27 13.65 4.92 -5.14
N LEU A 28 14.98 4.98 -5.14
CA LEU A 28 15.73 6.19 -4.83
C LEU A 28 16.21 6.80 -6.13
N ARG A 29 15.82 8.05 -6.39
CA ARG A 29 16.16 8.77 -7.61
C ARG A 29 17.11 9.91 -7.33
N LEU A 30 18.23 9.93 -8.03
CA LEU A 30 19.20 11.01 -8.03
C LEU A 30 19.36 11.57 -9.45
N GLY A 31 18.63 12.62 -9.75
CA GLY A 31 18.59 13.18 -11.10
C GLY A 31 18.08 12.18 -12.11
N ARG A 32 18.95 11.64 -12.97
CA ARG A 32 18.61 10.63 -13.99
C ARG A 32 18.89 9.19 -13.55
N VAL A 33 19.58 9.04 -12.43
CA VAL A 33 19.98 7.72 -11.90
C VAL A 33 18.91 7.26 -10.92
N THR A 34 18.55 5.99 -10.99
CA THR A 34 17.61 5.36 -10.08
C THR A 34 18.21 4.07 -9.54
N ILE A 35 18.19 3.92 -8.20
CA ILE A 35 18.62 2.71 -7.51
C ILE A 35 17.48 2.12 -6.70
N SER A 36 17.53 0.81 -6.47
CA SER A 36 16.59 0.18 -5.54
C SER A 36 16.99 0.49 -4.09
N VAL A 37 15.99 0.54 -3.21
CA VAL A 37 16.25 0.67 -1.76
C VAL A 37 17.10 -0.51 -1.26
N ARG A 38 16.96 -1.70 -1.86
CA ARG A 38 17.76 -2.88 -1.51
C ARG A 38 19.25 -2.66 -1.79
N GLU A 39 19.60 -2.17 -2.98
CA GLU A 39 21.00 -1.88 -3.33
C GLU A 39 21.62 -0.85 -2.37
N ALA A 40 20.86 0.19 -2.04
CA ALA A 40 21.30 1.19 -1.07
C ALA A 40 21.52 0.59 0.35
N LEU A 41 20.61 -0.31 0.78
CA LEU A 41 20.74 -0.98 2.07
C LEU A 41 21.91 -1.95 2.12
N GLU A 42 22.14 -2.72 1.07
CA GLU A 42 23.29 -3.62 0.96
C GLU A 42 24.60 -2.83 1.02
N ALA A 43 24.67 -1.68 0.35
CA ALA A 43 25.83 -0.79 0.41
C ALA A 43 26.08 -0.26 1.84
N ILE A 44 25.04 0.21 2.53
CA ILE A 44 25.15 0.67 3.93
C ILE A 44 25.56 -0.47 4.86
N ALA A 45 25.01 -1.65 4.70
CA ALA A 45 25.36 -2.82 5.51
C ALA A 45 26.83 -3.22 5.34
N ASN A 46 27.40 -2.95 4.16
CA ASN A 46 28.82 -3.13 3.86
C ASN A 46 29.71 -1.95 4.29
N GLY A 47 29.16 -0.96 4.99
CA GLY A 47 29.90 0.22 5.46
C GLY A 47 30.26 1.22 4.35
N GLN A 48 29.53 1.22 3.24
CA GLN A 48 29.73 2.14 2.13
C GLN A 48 28.87 3.39 2.31
N ASP A 49 29.49 4.57 2.21
CA ASP A 49 28.78 5.84 2.19
C ASP A 49 28.34 6.25 0.79
N TYR A 50 28.78 5.51 -0.23
CA TYR A 50 28.49 5.75 -1.64
C TYR A 50 28.16 4.45 -2.36
N VAL A 51 27.31 4.54 -3.38
CA VAL A 51 27.02 3.45 -4.31
C VAL A 51 27.31 3.91 -5.73
N GLU A 52 27.91 3.05 -6.53
CA GLU A 52 28.14 3.31 -7.95
C GLU A 52 26.94 2.81 -8.77
N VAL A 53 26.32 3.72 -9.53
CA VAL A 53 25.24 3.40 -10.43
C VAL A 53 25.51 4.06 -11.79
N GLU A 54 25.63 3.25 -12.83
CA GLU A 54 25.89 3.70 -14.22
C GLU A 54 27.11 4.65 -14.34
N GLY A 55 28.16 4.41 -13.55
CA GLY A 55 29.38 5.23 -13.55
C GLY A 55 29.31 6.52 -12.74
N THR A 56 28.21 6.76 -12.04
CA THR A 56 28.02 7.89 -11.11
C THR A 56 28.06 7.40 -9.67
N TRP A 57 28.85 8.05 -8.82
CA TRP A 57 28.90 7.78 -7.39
C TRP A 57 27.85 8.62 -6.65
N VAL A 58 26.92 7.96 -5.99
CA VAL A 58 25.80 8.57 -5.26
C VAL A 58 26.06 8.44 -3.78
N ARG A 59 26.03 9.58 -3.07
CA ARG A 59 26.11 9.58 -1.61
C ARG A 59 24.82 9.05 -1.00
N LEU A 60 24.96 8.13 -0.06
CA LEU A 60 23.84 7.57 0.70
C LEU A 60 23.59 8.41 1.96
N ASP A 61 22.42 9.03 2.06
CA ASP A 61 21.94 9.60 3.33
C ASP A 61 21.53 8.45 4.26
N GLY A 62 22.43 8.10 5.17
CA GLY A 62 22.26 6.94 6.03
C GLY A 62 21.07 7.04 6.99
N GLU A 63 20.58 8.22 7.36
CA GLU A 63 19.42 8.37 8.25
C GLU A 63 18.13 8.11 7.49
N ARG A 64 17.95 8.75 6.34
CA ARG A 64 16.75 8.60 5.51
C ARG A 64 16.61 7.18 4.97
N ILE A 65 17.73 6.58 4.52
CA ILE A 65 17.73 5.19 4.03
C ILE A 65 17.43 4.21 5.16
N ARG A 66 17.96 4.40 6.37
CA ARG A 66 17.61 3.54 7.52
C ARG A 66 16.14 3.66 7.91
N SER A 67 15.55 4.84 7.82
CA SER A 67 14.12 5.03 8.05
C SER A 67 13.28 4.25 7.03
N LEU A 68 13.63 4.35 5.74
CA LEU A 68 12.98 3.55 4.68
C LEU A 68 13.20 2.04 4.88
N ALA A 69 14.38 1.64 5.35
CA ALA A 69 14.67 0.25 5.68
C ALA A 69 13.75 -0.29 6.78
N THR A 70 13.56 0.48 7.84
CA THR A 70 12.66 0.11 8.93
C THR A 70 11.22 -0.07 8.40
N LEU A 71 10.74 0.88 7.58
CA LEU A 71 9.42 0.78 6.96
C LEU A 71 9.29 -0.47 6.06
N LEU A 72 10.34 -0.80 5.30
CA LEU A 72 10.34 -1.99 4.46
C LEU A 72 10.30 -3.28 5.28
N GLU A 73 11.06 -3.35 6.38
CA GLU A 73 11.02 -4.52 7.26
C GLU A 73 9.64 -4.69 7.92
N GLU A 74 9.01 -3.62 8.38
CA GLU A 74 7.64 -3.66 8.90
C GLU A 74 6.66 -4.10 7.81
N ALA A 75 6.77 -3.54 6.61
CA ALA A 75 5.90 -3.88 5.50
C ALA A 75 6.06 -5.34 5.05
N ARG A 76 7.27 -5.90 5.09
CA ARG A 76 7.54 -7.31 4.74
C ARG A 76 6.79 -8.30 5.64
N THR A 77 6.51 -7.94 6.87
CA THR A 77 5.71 -8.78 7.77
C THR A 77 4.23 -8.78 7.41
N LEU A 78 3.76 -7.74 6.72
CA LEU A 78 2.36 -7.53 6.37
C LEU A 78 2.05 -7.85 4.90
N ALA A 79 3.05 -7.81 4.03
CA ALA A 79 2.93 -7.96 2.57
C ALA A 79 3.76 -9.13 2.05
N GLY A 80 3.44 -9.61 0.84
CA GLY A 80 4.29 -10.55 0.13
C GLY A 80 5.56 -9.86 -0.40
N TRP A 81 6.68 -10.58 -0.40
CA TRP A 81 7.94 -10.11 -0.98
C TRP A 81 8.35 -11.06 -2.11
N ASP A 82 8.59 -10.54 -3.31
CA ASP A 82 9.01 -11.36 -4.47
C ASP A 82 10.49 -11.19 -4.86
N GLY A 83 11.24 -10.41 -4.09
CA GLY A 83 12.66 -10.13 -4.32
C GLY A 83 12.94 -8.78 -4.96
N GLU A 84 11.99 -8.18 -5.67
CA GLU A 84 12.15 -6.87 -6.31
C GLU A 84 11.26 -5.78 -5.71
N GLY A 85 10.07 -6.15 -5.18
CA GLY A 85 9.12 -5.22 -4.60
C GLY A 85 8.21 -5.86 -3.56
N LEU A 86 7.39 -5.04 -2.93
CA LEU A 86 6.34 -5.50 -2.03
C LEU A 86 5.09 -5.84 -2.84
N ARG A 87 4.63 -7.07 -2.74
CA ARG A 87 3.35 -7.48 -3.31
C ARG A 87 2.24 -7.27 -2.30
N ILE A 88 1.32 -6.39 -2.61
CA ILE A 88 0.27 -5.93 -1.71
C ILE A 88 -1.13 -6.21 -2.28
N THR A 89 -2.09 -6.29 -1.38
CA THR A 89 -3.52 -6.32 -1.69
C THR A 89 -4.19 -5.03 -1.20
N PRO A 90 -5.42 -4.72 -1.61
CA PRO A 90 -6.15 -3.55 -1.10
C PRO A 90 -6.30 -3.50 0.43
N MET A 91 -6.22 -4.64 1.10
CA MET A 91 -6.28 -4.70 2.58
C MET A 91 -5.08 -4.03 3.25
N GLN A 92 -3.96 -3.89 2.51
CA GLN A 92 -2.73 -3.29 3.00
C GLN A 92 -2.60 -1.81 2.58
N VAL A 93 -3.73 -1.12 2.40
CA VAL A 93 -3.74 0.31 2.04
C VAL A 93 -2.90 1.16 2.99
N GLY A 94 -2.87 0.84 4.29
CA GLY A 94 -2.04 1.52 5.27
C GLY A 94 -0.54 1.45 4.98
N VAL A 95 -0.07 0.36 4.38
CA VAL A 95 1.34 0.23 3.95
C VAL A 95 1.65 1.25 2.84
N VAL A 96 0.74 1.38 1.85
CA VAL A 96 0.89 2.37 0.77
C VAL A 96 0.90 3.79 1.33
N ASP A 97 -0.03 4.11 2.25
CA ASP A 97 -0.12 5.44 2.85
C ASP A 97 1.15 5.78 3.65
N LEU A 98 1.74 4.79 4.31
CA LEU A 98 2.99 4.95 5.05
C LEU A 98 4.16 5.32 4.13
N PHE A 99 4.35 4.55 3.04
CA PHE A 99 5.39 4.86 2.05
C PHE A 99 5.12 6.16 1.31
N ALA A 100 3.87 6.45 0.95
CA ALA A 100 3.49 7.69 0.30
C ALA A 100 3.82 8.91 1.16
N SER A 101 3.65 8.83 2.48
CA SER A 101 3.99 9.92 3.39
C SER A 101 5.51 10.14 3.57
N ALA A 102 6.33 9.13 3.29
CA ALA A 102 7.79 9.16 3.40
C ALA A 102 8.49 9.45 2.06
N SER A 103 7.73 9.63 0.97
CA SER A 103 8.24 9.82 -0.39
C SER A 103 8.06 11.23 -0.91
N ASP A 104 8.93 11.62 -1.86
CA ASP A 104 8.87 12.91 -2.55
C ASP A 104 7.91 12.83 -3.75
N HIS A 105 7.85 11.68 -4.40
CA HIS A 105 6.98 11.45 -5.56
C HIS A 105 6.18 10.16 -5.41
N VAL A 106 4.88 10.25 -5.64
CA VAL A 106 3.94 9.14 -5.52
C VAL A 106 3.18 8.96 -6.82
N SER A 107 3.29 7.79 -7.43
CA SER A 107 2.54 7.38 -8.61
C SER A 107 1.62 6.21 -8.25
N ILE A 108 0.33 6.45 -8.24
CA ILE A 108 -0.67 5.45 -7.88
C ILE A 108 -1.58 5.20 -9.08
N SER A 109 -1.66 3.96 -9.51
CA SER A 109 -2.51 3.55 -10.63
C SER A 109 -4.00 3.77 -10.34
N ASP A 110 -4.77 4.05 -11.38
CA ASP A 110 -6.23 4.20 -11.27
C ASP A 110 -6.91 2.90 -10.83
N ALA A 111 -6.32 1.76 -11.19
CA ALA A 111 -6.78 0.45 -10.74
C ALA A 111 -6.72 0.33 -9.20
N TRP A 112 -5.61 0.76 -8.58
CA TRP A 112 -5.49 0.81 -7.12
C TRP A 112 -6.51 1.76 -6.51
N ARG A 113 -6.60 3.00 -7.01
CA ARG A 113 -7.54 4.01 -6.49
C ARG A 113 -8.98 3.49 -6.50
N THR A 114 -9.39 2.88 -7.60
CA THR A 114 -10.73 2.29 -7.73
C THR A 114 -10.93 1.17 -6.72
N ARG A 115 -9.91 0.33 -6.51
CA ARG A 115 -10.01 -0.82 -5.62
C ARG A 115 -10.08 -0.44 -4.14
N ILE A 116 -9.37 0.63 -3.73
CA ILE A 116 -9.35 1.08 -2.33
C ILE A 116 -10.45 2.09 -1.98
N ALA A 117 -11.10 2.71 -2.97
CA ALA A 117 -12.13 3.72 -2.72
C ALA A 117 -13.22 3.25 -1.73
N PRO A 118 -13.78 2.02 -1.84
CA PRO A 118 -14.77 1.52 -0.89
C PRO A 118 -14.21 1.33 0.53
N LEU A 119 -12.89 1.14 0.67
CA LEU A 119 -12.23 0.98 1.97
C LEU A 119 -12.02 2.32 2.68
N ARG A 120 -11.60 3.32 1.91
CA ARG A 120 -11.30 4.67 2.44
C ARG A 120 -12.54 5.45 2.82
N ASP A 121 -13.58 5.34 2.00
CA ASP A 121 -14.81 6.12 2.19
C ASP A 121 -15.58 5.77 3.47
N GLY A 122 -15.23 4.67 4.15
CA GLY A 122 -15.90 4.24 5.39
C GLY A 122 -17.40 4.01 5.22
N SER A 123 -17.89 4.07 3.97
CA SER A 123 -19.29 4.19 3.64
C SER A 123 -19.99 2.83 3.74
N ALA A 124 -20.24 2.42 4.99
CA ALA A 124 -21.27 1.40 5.24
C ALA A 124 -22.63 1.79 4.64
N ASP A 125 -22.83 3.07 4.33
CA ASP A 125 -24.08 3.60 3.79
C ASP A 125 -24.19 3.53 2.26
N ARG A 126 -23.14 3.17 1.53
CA ARG A 126 -23.15 3.04 0.05
C ARG A 126 -23.36 1.62 -0.45
N GLY A 127 -23.69 0.69 0.42
CA GLY A 127 -24.05 -0.67 0.02
C GLY A 127 -25.36 -0.71 -0.79
N VAL A 128 -25.53 -1.78 -1.55
CA VAL A 128 -26.79 -2.03 -2.26
C VAL A 128 -27.92 -2.15 -1.22
N PRO A 129 -29.02 -1.40 -1.37
CA PRO A 129 -30.14 -1.52 -0.45
C PRO A 129 -30.73 -2.94 -0.52
N PRO A 130 -31.25 -3.46 0.60
CA PRO A 130 -31.93 -4.74 0.58
C PRO A 130 -33.17 -4.68 -0.33
N VAL A 131 -33.53 -5.81 -0.94
CA VAL A 131 -34.74 -5.89 -1.75
C VAL A 131 -35.96 -5.41 -0.96
N PRO A 132 -36.98 -4.79 -1.62
CA PRO A 132 -38.12 -4.18 -0.93
C PRO A 132 -38.82 -5.12 0.04
N SER A 133 -38.95 -6.41 -0.30
CA SER A 133 -39.57 -7.44 0.55
C SER A 133 -38.83 -7.66 1.88
N LEU A 134 -37.50 -7.46 1.92
CA LEU A 134 -36.70 -7.58 3.13
C LEU A 134 -36.56 -6.26 3.87
N SER A 135 -36.59 -5.15 3.15
CA SER A 135 -36.41 -3.80 3.74
C SER A 135 -37.42 -3.48 4.86
N SER A 136 -38.65 -3.99 4.77
CA SER A 136 -39.71 -3.81 5.76
C SER A 136 -39.54 -4.68 7.00
N ILE A 137 -38.84 -5.80 6.86
CA ILE A 137 -38.67 -6.81 7.93
C ILE A 137 -37.39 -6.58 8.71
N LEU A 138 -36.32 -6.10 8.03
CA LEU A 138 -35.00 -5.90 8.64
C LEU A 138 -35.03 -4.76 9.67
N ARG A 139 -34.45 -5.03 10.85
CA ARG A 139 -34.21 -4.02 11.87
C ARG A 139 -33.12 -3.03 11.41
N PRO A 140 -33.05 -1.81 12.00
CA PRO A 140 -32.07 -0.79 11.58
C PRO A 140 -30.62 -1.28 11.56
N TYR A 141 -30.19 -2.04 12.56
CA TYR A 141 -28.83 -2.58 12.62
C TYR A 141 -28.58 -3.64 11.53
N GLN A 142 -29.58 -4.47 11.22
CA GLN A 142 -29.47 -5.47 10.13
C GLN A 142 -29.33 -4.80 8.77
N ARG A 143 -30.07 -3.70 8.56
CA ARG A 143 -29.91 -2.88 7.33
C ARG A 143 -28.50 -2.29 7.23
N ARG A 144 -27.94 -1.78 8.33
CA ARG A 144 -26.55 -1.31 8.36
C ARG A 144 -25.55 -2.42 8.07
N GLY A 145 -25.71 -3.59 8.71
CA GLY A 145 -24.87 -4.76 8.44
C GLY A 145 -24.96 -5.22 6.98
N HIS A 146 -26.14 -5.24 6.39
CA HIS A 146 -26.35 -5.57 4.98
C HIS A 146 -25.65 -4.55 4.07
N ALA A 147 -25.82 -3.24 4.31
CA ALA A 147 -25.16 -2.19 3.54
C ALA A 147 -23.64 -2.30 3.63
N TRP A 148 -23.10 -2.56 4.82
CA TRP A 148 -21.69 -2.75 5.04
C TRP A 148 -21.15 -3.98 4.26
N LEU A 149 -21.84 -5.13 4.33
CA LEU A 149 -21.44 -6.34 3.63
C LEU A 149 -21.48 -6.15 2.10
N THR A 150 -22.56 -5.55 1.59
CA THR A 150 -22.69 -5.32 0.13
C THR A 150 -21.66 -4.32 -0.39
N ALA A 151 -21.33 -3.29 0.38
CA ALA A 151 -20.25 -2.36 0.02
C ALA A 151 -18.89 -3.08 -0.05
N ARG A 152 -18.58 -3.99 0.89
CA ARG A 152 -17.37 -4.80 0.86
C ARG A 152 -17.30 -5.74 -0.33
N LEU A 153 -18.38 -6.46 -0.58
CA LEU A 153 -18.50 -7.37 -1.73
C LEU A 153 -18.35 -6.62 -3.07
N SER A 154 -18.98 -5.46 -3.20
CA SER A 154 -18.86 -4.62 -4.42
C SER A 154 -17.42 -4.13 -4.64
N GLY A 155 -16.66 -3.92 -3.56
CA GLY A 155 -15.24 -3.61 -3.61
C GLY A 155 -14.34 -4.84 -3.85
N GLY A 156 -14.93 -6.05 -3.97
CA GLY A 156 -14.18 -7.31 -4.09
C GLY A 156 -13.43 -7.70 -2.82
N ILE A 157 -13.92 -7.24 -1.66
CA ILE A 157 -13.31 -7.45 -0.36
C ILE A 157 -14.28 -8.24 0.50
N GLY A 158 -13.79 -9.30 1.14
CA GLY A 158 -14.55 -10.03 2.12
C GLY A 158 -14.75 -9.25 3.43
N GLY A 159 -15.56 -9.79 4.32
CA GLY A 159 -15.77 -9.23 5.66
C GLY A 159 -16.28 -10.25 6.65
N ILE A 160 -16.07 -10.02 7.91
CA ILE A 160 -16.60 -10.80 9.02
C ILE A 160 -17.57 -9.92 9.79
N LEU A 161 -18.84 -10.36 9.87
CA LEU A 161 -19.85 -9.71 10.70
C LEU A 161 -19.80 -10.33 12.11
N ALA A 162 -19.09 -9.67 13.01
CA ALA A 162 -18.83 -10.12 14.38
C ALA A 162 -19.77 -9.48 15.40
N ASP A 163 -21.06 -9.44 15.10
CA ASP A 163 -22.09 -8.95 16.04
C ASP A 163 -22.35 -9.96 17.17
N ASP A 164 -22.87 -9.48 18.28
CA ASP A 164 -23.25 -10.32 19.42
C ASP A 164 -24.25 -11.42 19.05
N MET A 165 -24.21 -12.52 19.79
CA MET A 165 -25.17 -13.61 19.60
C MET A 165 -26.60 -13.17 19.91
N GLY A 166 -27.58 -13.75 19.21
CA GLY A 166 -29.00 -13.45 19.47
C GLY A 166 -29.54 -12.25 18.70
N LEU A 167 -28.73 -11.55 17.89
CA LEU A 167 -29.19 -10.40 17.07
C LEU A 167 -29.90 -10.79 15.78
N GLY A 168 -30.15 -12.08 15.52
CA GLY A 168 -30.89 -12.53 14.31
C GLY A 168 -30.09 -12.32 13.02
N LYS A 169 -28.84 -12.77 13.00
CA LYS A 169 -27.98 -12.74 11.80
C LYS A 169 -28.35 -13.79 10.75
N THR A 170 -29.06 -14.83 11.16
CA THR A 170 -29.57 -15.92 10.32
C THR A 170 -31.06 -15.84 10.15
#